data_a86c274152816aa73c8be405a5cac382
#
_entry.id   a86c274152816aa73c8be405a5cac382
#
_cell.length_a   1.000
_cell.length_b   1.000
_cell.length_c   1.000
_cell.angle_alpha   90.00
_cell.angle_beta   90.00
_cell.angle_gamma   90.00
#
_symmetry.space_group_name_H-M   'P 1'
#
loop_
_entity.id
_entity.type
_entity.pdbx_description
1 polymer ?
#
loop_
_entity_poly.entity_id
_entity_poly.type
_entity_poly.pdbx_seq_one_letter_code
_entity_poly.pdbx_strand_id
1 'polypeptide(L)'
;MITEKDIQTRTAEILMNAGFNVVASEVDEGFLKPAVFVSAYPSDVQPQCCGGALEELTVSVELKYISALETVEDCIGAYSRIKELFLYPTFDIMDRHLTIHEMNFEIEKGVMYVYFDINFIQAVDKTEKYDEMSELVIRGDKNGVT
;
A
#
# COMPACT_ATOMS: atom_id res chain seq x y z
N MET A 1 11.61 7.16 2.47
CA MET A 1 10.97 5.95 3.03
C MET A 1 9.54 5.83 2.53
N ILE A 2 9.16 4.68 2.04
CA ILE A 2 7.82 4.45 1.51
C ILE A 2 6.88 4.08 2.65
N THR A 3 5.74 4.76 2.71
CA THR A 3 4.72 4.50 3.73
C THR A 3 3.46 3.94 3.08
N GLU A 4 2.54 3.45 3.90
CA GLU A 4 1.26 2.95 3.44
C GLU A 4 0.47 4.04 2.72
N LYS A 5 0.58 5.27 3.20
CA LYS A 5 -0.09 6.40 2.57
C LYS A 5 0.49 6.70 1.19
N ASP A 6 1.80 6.55 1.03
CA ASP A 6 2.44 6.74 -0.27
C ASP A 6 1.94 5.70 -1.27
N ILE A 7 1.77 4.47 -0.82
CA ILE A 7 1.25 3.38 -1.65
C ILE A 7 -0.20 3.64 -2.03
N GLN A 8 -1.00 4.11 -1.08
CA GLN A 8 -2.39 4.45 -1.34
C GLN A 8 -2.50 5.57 -2.36
N THR A 9 -1.70 6.60 -2.21
CA THR A 9 -1.67 7.76 -3.11
C THR A 9 -1.26 7.33 -4.52
N ARG A 10 -0.21 6.53 -4.61
CA ARG A 10 0.27 6.05 -5.91
C ARG A 10 -0.75 5.15 -6.60
N THR A 11 -1.41 4.28 -5.84
CA THR A 11 -2.47 3.42 -6.37
C THR A 11 -3.61 4.28 -6.94
N ALA A 12 -4.00 5.30 -6.19
CA ALA A 12 -5.05 6.22 -6.64
C ALA A 12 -4.64 6.96 -7.92
N GLU A 13 -3.38 7.39 -8.01
CA GLU A 13 -2.86 8.06 -9.20
C GLU A 13 -2.91 7.16 -10.43
N ILE A 14 -2.51 5.91 -10.30
CA ILE A 14 -2.53 4.95 -11.39
C ILE A 14 -3.97 4.76 -11.89
N LEU A 15 -4.91 4.63 -10.98
CA LEU A 15 -6.31 4.48 -11.33
C LEU A 15 -6.90 5.73 -11.98
N MET A 16 -6.59 6.89 -11.45
CA MET A 16 -7.06 8.16 -12.02
C MET A 16 -6.52 8.39 -13.43
N ASN A 17 -5.26 8.06 -13.64
CA ASN A 17 -4.64 8.20 -14.95
C ASN A 17 -5.27 7.25 -15.99
N ALA A 18 -5.84 6.16 -15.52
CA ALA A 18 -6.53 5.21 -16.39
C ALA A 18 -7.99 5.57 -16.63
N GLY A 19 -8.47 6.64 -16.02
CA GLY A 19 -9.83 7.13 -16.20
C GLY A 19 -10.83 6.69 -15.16
N PHE A 20 -10.39 6.04 -14.09
CA PHE A 20 -11.30 5.65 -13.01
C PHE A 20 -11.60 6.85 -12.12
N ASN A 21 -12.83 6.89 -11.61
CA ASN A 21 -13.23 7.91 -10.64
C ASN A 21 -12.85 7.42 -9.23
N VAL A 22 -11.75 7.92 -8.69
CA VAL A 22 -11.27 7.52 -7.38
C VAL A 22 -11.85 8.45 -6.33
N VAL A 23 -12.49 7.88 -5.31
CA VAL A 23 -13.14 8.62 -4.25
C VAL A 23 -12.46 8.32 -2.92
N ALA A 24 -12.35 9.31 -2.06
CA ALA A 24 -11.76 9.12 -0.75
C ALA A 24 -12.56 8.11 0.06
N SER A 25 -11.89 7.26 0.79
CA SER A 25 -12.52 6.15 1.50
C SER A 25 -13.50 6.58 2.60
N GLU A 26 -13.38 7.80 3.10
CA GLU A 26 -14.29 8.30 4.12
C GLU A 26 -15.57 8.89 3.55
N VAL A 27 -15.74 8.95 2.23
CA VAL A 27 -16.97 9.47 1.62
C VAL A 27 -17.97 8.33 1.49
N ASP A 28 -19.06 8.39 2.23
CA ASP A 28 -20.06 7.33 2.21
C ASP A 28 -21.14 7.54 1.16
N GLU A 29 -21.42 8.76 0.82
CA GLU A 29 -22.45 9.06 -0.16
C GLU A 29 -22.15 10.37 -0.91
N GLY A 30 -22.86 10.66 -1.94
CA GLY A 30 -22.63 11.87 -2.72
C GLY A 30 -21.55 11.71 -3.79
N PHE A 31 -21.13 10.50 -4.09
CA PHE A 31 -20.14 10.24 -5.14
C PHE A 31 -20.81 9.76 -6.42
N LEU A 32 -20.14 9.98 -7.55
CA LEU A 32 -20.61 9.52 -8.84
C LEU A 32 -20.18 8.09 -9.10
N LYS A 33 -21.06 7.29 -9.64
CA LYS A 33 -20.72 5.91 -10.03
C LYS A 33 -20.43 5.87 -11.53
N PRO A 34 -19.53 5.02 -12.00
CA PRO A 34 -18.77 4.06 -11.20
C PRO A 34 -17.70 4.77 -10.36
N ALA A 35 -17.38 4.21 -9.22
CA ALA A 35 -16.39 4.79 -8.31
C ALA A 35 -15.46 3.72 -7.77
N VAL A 36 -14.22 4.11 -7.48
CA VAL A 36 -13.25 3.22 -6.85
C VAL A 36 -12.76 3.84 -5.56
N PHE A 37 -12.78 3.06 -4.49
CA PHE A 37 -12.26 3.46 -3.21
C PHE A 37 -10.95 2.69 -2.98
N VAL A 38 -9.92 3.39 -2.55
CA VAL A 38 -8.59 2.79 -2.33
C VAL A 38 -8.23 2.87 -0.87
N SER A 39 -7.79 1.75 -0.31
CA SER A 39 -7.28 1.69 1.06
C SER A 39 -5.98 0.92 1.06
N ALA A 40 -5.01 1.36 1.85
CA ALA A 40 -3.76 0.65 2.02
C ALA A 40 -3.44 0.62 3.52
N TYR A 41 -3.07 -0.54 4.02
CA TYR A 41 -2.79 -0.70 5.44
C TYR A 41 -1.67 -1.70 5.65
N PRO A 42 -0.92 -1.57 6.76
CA PRO A 42 0.16 -2.50 7.02
C PRO A 42 -0.37 -3.88 7.35
N SER A 43 0.24 -4.88 6.79
CA SER A 43 -0.15 -6.26 6.99
C SER A 43 0.91 -7.05 7.75
N ASP A 44 2.18 -6.76 7.50
CA ASP A 44 3.27 -7.49 8.13
C ASP A 44 4.56 -6.66 8.10
N VAL A 45 5.33 -6.72 9.17
CA VAL A 45 6.63 -6.06 9.25
C VAL A 45 7.62 -7.02 9.90
N GLN A 46 8.73 -7.29 9.24
CA GLN A 46 9.75 -8.18 9.77
C GLN A 46 11.12 -7.52 9.72
N PRO A 47 11.84 -7.43 10.85
CA PRO A 47 13.19 -6.92 10.81
C PRO A 47 14.08 -7.93 10.09
N GLN A 48 14.94 -7.46 9.23
CA GLN A 48 15.72 -8.33 8.36
C GLN A 48 17.17 -8.53 8.74
N CYS A 49 17.74 -7.74 9.55
CA CYS A 49 19.11 -7.97 9.95
C CYS A 49 19.34 -7.58 11.39
N CYS A 50 20.49 -7.97 11.91
CA CYS A 50 20.85 -7.68 13.27
C CYS A 50 20.75 -6.19 13.54
N GLY A 51 20.10 -5.84 14.62
CA GLY A 51 19.89 -4.45 14.97
C GLY A 51 18.75 -3.80 14.21
N GLY A 52 18.08 -4.53 13.33
CA GLY A 52 16.95 -4.01 12.59
C GLY A 52 17.28 -2.87 11.65
N ALA A 53 18.41 -2.94 10.97
CA ALA A 53 18.81 -1.91 10.01
C ALA A 53 17.94 -1.92 8.76
N LEU A 54 17.34 -3.08 8.46
CA LEU A 54 16.42 -3.24 7.33
C LEU A 54 15.14 -3.85 7.86
N GLU A 55 14.06 -3.58 7.16
CA GLU A 55 12.79 -4.23 7.47
C GLU A 55 12.11 -4.66 6.19
N GLU A 56 11.43 -5.76 6.26
CA GLU A 56 10.59 -6.26 5.17
C GLU A 56 9.14 -5.92 5.52
N LEU A 57 8.49 -5.21 4.64
CA LEU A 57 7.13 -4.75 4.87
C LEU A 57 6.20 -5.37 3.86
N THR A 58 5.00 -5.70 4.32
CA THR A 58 3.93 -6.09 3.43
C THR A 58 2.78 -5.13 3.67
N VAL A 59 2.36 -4.45 2.61
CA VAL A 59 1.24 -3.52 2.67
C VAL A 59 0.11 -4.13 1.85
N SER A 60 -1.04 -4.26 2.48
CA SER A 60 -2.24 -4.79 1.80
C SER A 60 -3.01 -3.64 1.21
N VAL A 61 -3.36 -3.75 -0.05
CA VAL A 61 -4.13 -2.75 -0.76
C VAL A 61 -5.50 -3.35 -1.10
N GLU A 62 -6.53 -2.60 -0.80
CA GLU A 62 -7.89 -2.99 -1.10
C GLU A 62 -8.53 -1.94 -1.98
N LEU A 63 -9.10 -2.38 -3.10
CA LEU A 63 -9.86 -1.51 -3.98
C LEU A 63 -11.31 -1.96 -3.94
N LYS A 64 -12.22 -1.00 -3.83
CA LYS A 64 -13.64 -1.29 -3.86
C LYS A 64 -14.22 -0.57 -5.07
N TYR A 65 -14.62 -1.33 -6.07
CA TYR A 65 -15.21 -0.77 -7.28
C TYR A 65 -16.73 -0.90 -7.21
N ILE A 66 -17.42 0.22 -7.30
CA ILE A 66 -18.87 0.24 -7.29
C ILE A 66 -19.36 0.51 -8.69
N SER A 67 -20.05 -0.47 -9.27
CA SER A 67 -20.55 -0.41 -10.63
C SER A 67 -21.74 0.55 -10.76
N ALA A 68 -21.75 1.32 -11.82
CA ALA A 68 -22.89 2.19 -12.11
C ALA A 68 -24.10 1.38 -12.57
N LEU A 69 -23.86 0.26 -13.23
CA LEU A 69 -24.92 -0.60 -13.76
C LEU A 69 -25.33 -1.70 -12.78
N GLU A 70 -24.62 -1.83 -11.71
CA GLU A 70 -24.84 -2.88 -10.70
C GLU A 70 -24.87 -4.29 -11.29
N THR A 71 -24.05 -4.54 -12.31
CA THR A 71 -23.98 -5.82 -12.97
C THR A 71 -22.62 -6.48 -12.83
N VAL A 72 -22.60 -7.79 -12.90
CA VAL A 72 -21.36 -8.56 -12.87
C VAL A 72 -20.53 -8.28 -14.12
N GLU A 73 -21.18 -8.07 -15.26
CA GLU A 73 -20.47 -7.78 -16.50
C GLU A 73 -19.65 -6.50 -16.43
N ASP A 74 -20.21 -5.47 -15.84
CA ASP A 74 -19.49 -4.20 -15.66
C ASP A 74 -18.29 -4.39 -14.73
N CYS A 75 -18.45 -5.18 -13.68
CA CYS A 75 -17.37 -5.50 -12.77
C CYS A 75 -16.27 -6.30 -13.48
N ILE A 76 -16.62 -7.22 -14.35
CA ILE A 76 -15.63 -8.01 -15.11
C ILE A 76 -14.86 -7.11 -16.07
N GLY A 77 -15.53 -6.13 -16.68
CA GLY A 77 -14.86 -5.14 -17.51
C GLY A 77 -13.83 -4.33 -16.72
N ALA A 78 -14.22 -3.89 -15.52
CA ALA A 78 -13.32 -3.17 -14.64
C ALA A 78 -12.18 -4.08 -14.15
N TYR A 79 -12.47 -5.34 -13.87
CA TYR A 79 -11.46 -6.33 -13.51
C TYR A 79 -10.34 -6.43 -14.56
N SER A 80 -10.70 -6.52 -15.83
CA SER A 80 -9.70 -6.62 -16.90
C SER A 80 -8.79 -5.40 -16.94
N ARG A 81 -9.37 -4.21 -16.76
CA ARG A 81 -8.60 -2.97 -16.76
C ARG A 81 -7.67 -2.87 -15.55
N ILE A 82 -8.18 -3.21 -14.37
CA ILE A 82 -7.40 -3.17 -13.14
C ILE A 82 -6.26 -4.17 -13.19
N LYS A 83 -6.53 -5.37 -13.69
CA LYS A 83 -5.49 -6.40 -13.85
C LYS A 83 -4.34 -5.90 -14.72
N GLU A 84 -4.67 -5.27 -15.85
CA GLU A 84 -3.66 -4.74 -16.74
C GLU A 84 -2.85 -3.60 -16.14
N LEU A 85 -3.45 -2.83 -15.25
CA LEU A 85 -2.75 -1.71 -14.62
C LEU A 85 -1.76 -2.15 -13.54
N PHE A 86 -2.05 -3.20 -12.82
CA PHE A 86 -1.27 -3.56 -11.64
C PHE A 86 -0.49 -4.87 -11.76
N LEU A 87 -1.05 -5.86 -12.42
CA LEU A 87 -0.45 -7.19 -12.40
C LEU A 87 0.71 -7.36 -13.38
N TYR A 88 0.61 -6.80 -14.56
CA TYR A 88 1.63 -6.96 -15.57
C TYR A 88 2.75 -5.92 -15.53
N PRO A 89 2.46 -4.62 -15.38
CA PRO A 89 3.54 -3.64 -15.26
C PRO A 89 4.09 -3.63 -13.83
N THR A 90 5.24 -3.04 -13.63
CA THR A 90 5.76 -2.85 -12.29
C THR A 90 4.97 -1.73 -11.59
N PHE A 91 4.85 -1.86 -10.28
CA PHE A 91 4.25 -0.81 -9.45
C PHE A 91 5.37 0.17 -9.11
N ASP A 92 5.40 1.28 -9.82
CA ASP A 92 6.46 2.26 -9.65
C ASP A 92 6.06 3.29 -8.61
N ILE A 93 6.86 3.38 -7.56
CA ILE A 93 6.62 4.34 -6.49
C ILE A 93 7.95 4.94 -6.07
N MET A 94 8.04 6.26 -6.09
CA MET A 94 9.29 6.99 -5.83
C MET A 94 10.38 6.46 -6.77
N ASP A 95 11.48 5.94 -6.22
CA ASP A 95 12.58 5.40 -7.01
C ASP A 95 12.55 3.87 -7.09
N ARG A 96 11.45 3.26 -6.67
CA ARG A 96 11.33 1.80 -6.62
C ARG A 96 10.36 1.26 -7.67
N HIS A 97 10.69 0.08 -8.17
CA HIS A 97 9.85 -0.65 -9.11
C HIS A 97 9.47 -1.97 -8.43
N LEU A 98 8.26 -2.02 -7.93
CA LEU A 98 7.79 -3.18 -7.17
C LEU A 98 6.92 -4.07 -8.04
N THR A 99 6.82 -5.33 -7.67
CA THR A 99 6.02 -6.29 -8.42
C THR A 99 4.85 -6.77 -7.57
N ILE A 100 3.67 -6.76 -8.16
CA ILE A 100 2.49 -7.35 -7.54
C ILE A 100 2.38 -8.76 -8.08
N HIS A 101 2.53 -9.74 -7.21
CA HIS A 101 2.58 -11.15 -7.60
C HIS A 101 1.22 -11.79 -7.76
N GLU A 102 0.23 -11.31 -7.05
CA GLU A 102 -1.08 -11.93 -7.02
C GLU A 102 -2.16 -10.90 -6.71
N MET A 103 -3.29 -11.03 -7.35
CA MET A 103 -4.46 -10.20 -7.07
C MET A 103 -5.66 -11.11 -6.86
N ASN A 104 -6.46 -10.82 -5.86
CA ASN A 104 -7.67 -11.57 -5.57
C ASN A 104 -8.88 -10.67 -5.79
N PHE A 105 -9.91 -11.23 -6.40
CA PHE A 105 -11.10 -10.49 -6.78
C PHE A 105 -12.34 -11.16 -6.22
N GLU A 106 -13.25 -10.35 -5.72
CA GLU A 106 -14.51 -10.85 -5.21
C GLU A 106 -15.60 -9.90 -5.68
N ILE A 107 -16.64 -10.43 -6.30
CA ILE A 107 -17.75 -9.63 -6.83
C ILE A 107 -19.04 -9.99 -6.11
N GLU A 108 -19.70 -8.99 -5.58
CA GLU A 108 -20.96 -9.19 -4.89
C GLU A 108 -21.90 -8.02 -5.17
N LYS A 109 -23.06 -8.31 -5.74
CA LYS A 109 -24.10 -7.30 -5.99
C LYS A 109 -23.63 -5.99 -6.67
N GLY A 110 -22.86 -6.13 -7.72
CA GLY A 110 -22.40 -4.96 -8.46
C GLY A 110 -21.24 -4.22 -7.81
N VAL A 111 -20.67 -4.80 -6.76
CA VAL A 111 -19.47 -4.27 -6.11
C VAL A 111 -18.36 -5.29 -6.25
N MET A 112 -17.20 -4.82 -6.67
CA MET A 112 -16.02 -5.69 -6.79
C MET A 112 -14.97 -5.26 -5.78
N TYR A 113 -14.47 -6.22 -5.03
CA TYR A 113 -13.39 -6.00 -4.09
C TYR A 113 -12.13 -6.60 -4.70
N VAL A 114 -11.07 -5.83 -4.72
CA VAL A 114 -9.78 -6.28 -5.26
C VAL A 114 -8.76 -6.18 -4.13
N TYR A 115 -8.02 -7.24 -3.91
CA TYR A 115 -7.03 -7.30 -2.85
C TYR A 115 -5.67 -7.69 -3.44
N PHE A 116 -4.65 -6.97 -3.09
CA PHE A 116 -3.28 -7.38 -3.41
C PHE A 116 -2.31 -6.86 -2.36
N ASP A 117 -1.19 -7.54 -2.25
CA ASP A 117 -0.17 -7.17 -1.29
C ASP A 117 1.05 -6.67 -2.02
N ILE A 118 1.70 -5.67 -1.45
CA ILE A 118 2.97 -5.17 -1.94
C ILE A 118 4.00 -5.46 -0.86
N ASN A 119 5.02 -6.21 -1.23
CA ASN A 119 6.08 -6.60 -0.31
C ASN A 119 7.39 -5.96 -0.76
N PHE A 120 8.09 -5.35 0.15
CA PHE A 120 9.38 -4.71 -0.16
C PHE A 120 10.24 -4.59 1.08
N ILE A 121 11.55 -4.41 0.86
CA ILE A 121 12.51 -4.26 1.93
C ILE A 121 13.04 -2.84 1.87
N GLN A 122 13.13 -2.18 2.99
CA GLN A 122 13.69 -0.83 3.05
C GLN A 122 14.52 -0.62 4.31
N ALA A 123 15.42 0.34 4.25
CA ALA A 123 16.25 0.70 5.40
C ALA A 123 15.40 1.42 6.43
N VAL A 124 15.66 1.13 7.68
CA VAL A 124 14.99 1.78 8.79
C VAL A 124 15.81 3.02 9.15
N ASP A 125 15.15 4.17 9.24
CA ASP A 125 15.82 5.38 9.68
C ASP A 125 15.93 5.36 11.19
N LYS A 126 17.13 5.09 11.67
CA LYS A 126 17.40 4.99 13.09
C LYS A 126 18.24 6.12 13.63
N THR A 127 18.49 7.13 12.83
CA THR A 127 19.37 8.21 13.23
C THR A 127 19.03 8.77 14.59
N GLU A 128 17.82 9.15 14.78
CA GLU A 128 17.36 9.72 16.02
C GLU A 128 17.40 8.71 17.17
N LYS A 129 16.91 7.51 16.94
CA LYS A 129 16.92 6.49 17.96
C LYS A 129 18.33 6.08 18.34
N TYR A 130 19.19 6.01 17.36
CA TYR A 130 20.57 5.60 17.58
C TYR A 130 21.27 6.64 18.47
N ASP A 131 21.08 7.91 18.21
CA ASP A 131 21.68 8.96 19.01
C ASP A 131 21.18 8.91 20.46
N GLU A 132 19.93 8.68 20.67
CA GLU A 132 19.38 8.56 22.02
C GLU A 132 19.96 7.37 22.74
N MET A 133 20.09 6.25 22.09
CA MET A 133 20.67 5.07 22.69
C MET A 133 22.16 5.26 23.00
N SER A 134 22.85 5.95 22.13
CA SER A 134 24.24 6.23 22.35
C SER A 134 24.44 7.09 23.61
N GLU A 135 23.60 8.06 23.81
CA GLU A 135 23.68 8.87 24.99
C GLU A 135 23.45 8.07 26.26
N LEU A 136 22.47 7.20 26.25
CA LEU A 136 22.20 6.35 27.40
C LEU A 136 23.35 5.43 27.72
N VAL A 137 23.94 4.84 26.72
CA VAL A 137 25.07 3.95 26.89
C VAL A 137 26.29 4.70 27.46
N ILE A 138 26.55 5.86 26.95
CA ILE A 138 27.67 6.66 27.42
C ILE A 138 27.50 7.03 28.88
N ARG A 139 26.31 7.41 29.29
CA ARG A 139 26.05 7.75 30.68
C ARG A 139 26.21 6.55 31.58
N GLY A 140 25.73 5.43 31.16
CA GLY A 140 25.88 4.19 31.89
C GLY A 140 27.31 3.79 32.00
N ASP A 141 28.04 3.96 30.93
CA ASP A 141 29.41 3.61 30.88
C ASP A 141 30.23 4.41 31.84
N LYS A 142 29.97 5.66 31.91
CA LYS A 142 30.73 6.48 32.78
C LYS A 142 30.56 6.21 34.20
N ASN A 143 29.62 5.49 34.55
CA ASN A 143 29.46 5.17 35.90
C ASN A 143 30.21 4.03 36.24
N GLY A 144 30.44 3.44 35.39
CA GLY A 144 31.15 2.48 35.56
C GLY A 144 32.05 2.54 34.68
N VAL A 145 31.98 3.13 33.86
CA VAL A 145 32.61 3.28 33.09
C VAL A 145 32.82 3.90 32.68
N THR A 146 32.73 3.93 32.74
CA THR A 146 32.67 4.52 32.29
C THR A 146 32.68 4.29 31.97
#